data_bcadbc4e9946aae9a3baffa6868e1a22
#
_entry.id   bcadbc4e9946aae9a3baffa6868e1a22
#
_cell.length_a   1.000
_cell.length_b   1.000
_cell.length_c   1.000
_cell.angle_alpha   90.00
_cell.angle_beta   90.00
_cell.angle_gamma   90.00
#
_symmetry.space_group_name_H-M   'P 1'
#
loop_
_entity.id
_entity.type
_entity.pdbx_description
1 polymer ?
#
loop_
_entity_poly.entity_id
_entity_poly.type
_entity_poly.pdbx_seq_one_letter_code
_entity_poly.pdbx_strand_id
1 'polypeptide(L)'
;MMFKEFDMNASTEKSGGCGSGSCQCSGTSGASSTGELLDAPVVARVNGITLVVPGEQLEAEALRERACAELLRQEAVRQKLLPRHPGLDMPMLAESDRKVIEDMVEAAISIESPGEVECRRHYEANLTEFVVGQAMHVRHILFAVTPGVDVHALRVRAEAALMELLRKDVPPERFAQMATELSNCPSGAQGGDLGWVGPDDCAPELSNELFHQKNPLRGMGVHPRLIHTRFGFHVIEVLGRRKGKQIEFEVVQGRIADRLALQLRAKALRDYMQGLAARAELDGVELDPPGSPLIQ
;
A
#
# COMPACT_ATOMS: atom_id res chain seq x y z
N MET A 1 -13.45 16.77 -18.42
CA MET A 1 -13.29 18.21 -18.76
C MET A 1 -12.34 18.83 -17.76
N MET A 2 -11.17 19.24 -18.26
CA MET A 2 -10.18 20.17 -17.72
C MET A 2 -9.69 20.02 -16.26
N PHE A 3 -8.56 19.35 -16.12
CA PHE A 3 -7.61 19.61 -15.04
C PHE A 3 -6.59 20.65 -15.52
N LYS A 4 -6.48 21.74 -14.79
CA LYS A 4 -5.46 22.78 -14.99
C LYS A 4 -4.27 22.47 -14.08
N GLU A 5 -3.10 22.35 -14.71
CA GLU A 5 -1.77 22.38 -14.09
C GLU A 5 -1.57 23.67 -13.33
N PHE A 6 -0.95 23.58 -12.17
CA PHE A 6 -0.35 24.71 -11.47
C PHE A 6 1.15 24.48 -11.37
N ASP A 7 1.86 25.22 -12.22
CA ASP A 7 3.29 25.50 -12.09
C ASP A 7 3.55 26.35 -10.83
N MET A 8 4.55 25.98 -10.05
CA MET A 8 5.20 26.91 -9.12
C MET A 8 6.70 26.82 -9.28
N ASN A 9 7.21 27.78 -10.05
CA ASN A 9 8.60 28.22 -10.04
C ASN A 9 8.65 29.59 -9.34
N ALA A 10 9.51 29.75 -8.34
CA ALA A 10 10.18 31.03 -8.05
C ALA A 10 11.22 30.87 -6.93
N SER A 11 12.41 31.12 -7.35
CA SER A 11 13.67 31.39 -6.63
C SER A 11 13.61 32.60 -5.69
N THR A 12 14.47 32.64 -4.68
CA THR A 12 15.59 33.62 -4.47
C THR A 12 15.98 33.71 -3.00
N GLU A 13 17.22 33.33 -2.69
CA GLU A 13 18.38 34.12 -2.23
C GLU A 13 18.24 35.03 -1.00
N LYS A 14 19.08 34.84 -0.02
CA LYS A 14 20.27 35.56 0.51
C LYS A 14 20.39 35.43 2.02
N SER A 15 21.48 34.91 2.55
CA SER A 15 22.80 35.48 2.91
C SER A 15 22.91 36.08 4.32
N GLY A 16 23.98 35.73 5.01
CA GLY A 16 24.59 36.40 6.15
C GLY A 16 24.62 35.50 7.40
N GLY A 17 25.69 35.18 8.08
CA GLY A 17 27.04 35.69 8.09
C GLY A 17 27.55 35.62 9.52
N CYS A 18 28.75 35.03 9.71
CA CYS A 18 29.74 35.25 10.75
C CYS A 18 29.46 34.97 12.23
N GLY A 19 30.37 34.19 12.84
CA GLY A 19 30.57 34.12 14.29
C GLY A 19 31.60 33.07 14.70
N SER A 20 32.88 33.38 14.53
CA SER A 20 34.06 32.68 15.01
C SER A 20 34.13 32.64 16.54
N GLY A 21 34.50 31.52 17.09
CA GLY A 21 34.85 31.35 18.51
C GLY A 21 35.67 30.09 18.72
N SER A 22 37.00 30.27 18.62
CA SER A 22 38.02 29.27 18.98
C SER A 22 38.10 29.10 20.50
N CYS A 23 38.11 27.87 21.01
CA CYS A 23 38.76 27.53 22.28
C CYS A 23 39.52 26.22 22.13
N GLN A 24 40.85 26.37 22.12
CA GLN A 24 41.82 25.29 22.34
C GLN A 24 41.81 24.89 23.80
N CYS A 25 41.70 23.60 24.10
CA CYS A 25 42.28 23.01 25.32
C CYS A 25 42.92 21.70 24.93
N SER A 26 44.25 21.73 25.05
CA SER A 26 45.18 20.59 24.98
C SER A 26 45.01 19.69 26.19
N GLY A 27 44.98 18.39 25.99
CA GLY A 27 45.06 17.35 27.01
C GLY A 27 45.49 16.03 26.38
N THR A 28 46.73 15.68 26.65
CA THR A 28 47.51 14.54 26.18
C THR A 28 47.01 13.19 26.72
N SER A 29 47.28 12.15 25.93
CA SER A 29 47.65 10.75 26.27
C SER A 29 46.52 9.74 26.52
N GLY A 30 46.50 8.73 25.68
CA GLY A 30 45.82 7.47 25.88
C GLY A 30 45.62 6.73 24.57
N ALA A 31 46.71 6.17 24.00
CA ALA A 31 46.62 5.22 22.91
C ALA A 31 45.92 3.95 23.38
N SER A 32 44.71 3.73 22.92
CA SER A 32 44.10 2.40 22.83
C SER A 32 43.60 2.26 21.42
N SER A 33 44.38 1.61 20.61
CA SER A 33 44.01 1.13 19.29
C SER A 33 43.02 -0.03 19.43
N THR A 34 41.75 0.30 19.64
CA THR A 34 40.67 -0.60 19.20
C THR A 34 40.51 -0.34 17.72
N GLY A 35 41.03 -1.27 16.90
CA GLY A 35 40.76 -1.29 15.47
C GLY A 35 39.26 -1.33 15.27
N GLU A 36 38.73 -0.22 14.80
CA GLU A 36 37.45 -0.17 14.12
C GLU A 36 37.63 -1.08 12.93
N LEU A 37 37.12 -2.31 13.03
CA LEU A 37 36.83 -3.13 11.87
C LEU A 37 35.91 -2.28 11.02
N LEU A 38 36.47 -1.62 9.99
CA LEU A 38 35.72 -1.04 8.92
C LEU A 38 34.86 -2.17 8.37
N ASP A 39 33.56 -2.12 8.66
CA ASP A 39 32.59 -3.02 8.09
C ASP A 39 32.78 -2.92 6.57
N ALA A 40 33.36 -3.95 5.98
CA ALA A 40 33.52 -4.04 4.54
C ALA A 40 32.10 -3.92 3.97
N PRO A 41 31.90 -3.13 2.90
CA PRO A 41 30.57 -2.97 2.32
C PRO A 41 30.00 -4.36 2.05
N VAL A 42 28.85 -4.65 2.68
CA VAL A 42 28.17 -5.94 2.52
C VAL A 42 27.82 -6.07 1.03
N VAL A 43 28.55 -6.91 0.33
CA VAL A 43 28.33 -7.14 -1.11
C VAL A 43 27.15 -8.09 -1.24
N ALA A 44 26.06 -7.62 -1.80
CA ALA A 44 24.86 -8.44 -2.02
C ALA A 44 25.13 -9.59 -2.99
N ARG A 45 24.83 -10.84 -2.58
CA ARG A 45 25.06 -12.06 -3.35
C ARG A 45 23.91 -13.05 -3.24
N VAL A 46 23.78 -13.86 -4.29
CA VAL A 46 22.91 -15.05 -4.34
C VAL A 46 23.74 -16.26 -4.72
N ASN A 47 23.91 -17.23 -3.82
CA ASN A 47 24.75 -18.41 -4.02
C ASN A 47 26.15 -18.07 -4.53
N GLY A 48 26.78 -17.04 -3.95
CA GLY A 48 28.11 -16.55 -4.30
C GLY A 48 28.18 -15.65 -5.55
N ILE A 49 27.07 -15.45 -6.28
CA ILE A 49 27.02 -14.53 -7.44
C ILE A 49 26.72 -13.12 -6.93
N THR A 50 27.60 -12.17 -7.28
CA THR A 50 27.48 -10.76 -6.90
C THR A 50 26.37 -10.08 -7.72
N LEU A 51 25.46 -9.39 -7.05
CA LEU A 51 24.31 -8.72 -7.66
C LEU A 51 24.60 -7.28 -8.09
N VAL A 52 25.62 -6.67 -7.53
CA VAL A 52 25.93 -5.23 -7.69
C VAL A 52 27.32 -5.07 -8.30
N VAL A 53 27.41 -4.25 -9.33
CA VAL A 53 28.71 -3.92 -9.97
C VAL A 53 29.49 -2.97 -9.04
N PRO A 54 30.82 -3.09 -8.92
CA PRO A 54 31.64 -2.19 -8.10
C PRO A 54 31.37 -0.71 -8.39
N GLY A 55 30.98 0.05 -7.37
CA GLY A 55 30.64 1.48 -7.48
C GLY A 55 29.16 1.80 -7.77
N GLU A 56 28.34 0.80 -7.99
CA GLU A 56 26.90 0.96 -8.15
C GLU A 56 26.22 0.98 -6.77
N GLN A 57 25.28 1.91 -6.55
CA GLN A 57 24.39 1.95 -5.38
C GLN A 57 22.97 1.67 -5.86
N LEU A 58 22.35 0.67 -5.28
CA LEU A 58 20.97 0.27 -5.58
C LEU A 58 20.07 0.52 -4.37
N GLU A 59 18.87 0.98 -4.65
CA GLU A 59 17.79 0.98 -3.68
C GLU A 59 17.39 -0.47 -3.32
N ALA A 60 16.87 -0.67 -2.11
CA ALA A 60 16.54 -2.01 -1.59
C ALA A 60 15.56 -2.78 -2.49
N GLU A 61 14.65 -2.09 -3.18
CA GLU A 61 13.70 -2.69 -4.12
C GLU A 61 14.40 -3.23 -5.36
N ALA A 62 15.24 -2.43 -6.01
CA ALA A 62 16.02 -2.84 -7.17
C ALA A 62 16.98 -3.99 -6.84
N LEU A 63 17.53 -4.01 -5.63
CA LEU A 63 18.37 -5.11 -5.17
C LEU A 63 17.58 -6.40 -5.00
N ARG A 64 16.35 -6.34 -4.46
CA ARG A 64 15.44 -7.50 -4.39
C ARG A 64 15.04 -8.02 -5.76
N GLU A 65 14.74 -7.13 -6.70
CA GLU A 65 14.44 -7.52 -8.08
C GLU A 65 15.60 -8.29 -8.72
N ARG A 66 16.84 -7.78 -8.54
CA ARG A 66 18.04 -8.49 -9.04
C ARG A 66 18.23 -9.85 -8.37
N ALA A 67 18.02 -9.95 -7.06
CA ALA A 67 18.11 -11.22 -6.36
C ALA A 67 17.07 -12.23 -6.85
N CYS A 68 15.83 -11.81 -7.07
CA CYS A 68 14.79 -12.64 -7.65
C CYS A 68 15.14 -13.10 -9.07
N ALA A 69 15.63 -12.18 -9.91
CA ALA A 69 16.03 -12.51 -11.28
C ALA A 69 17.19 -13.53 -11.30
N GLU A 70 18.18 -13.37 -10.40
CA GLU A 70 19.29 -14.30 -10.27
C GLU A 70 18.86 -15.68 -9.76
N LEU A 71 17.96 -15.75 -8.79
CA LEU A 71 17.38 -17.01 -8.33
C LEU A 71 16.69 -17.77 -9.48
N LEU A 72 15.88 -17.07 -10.28
CA LEU A 72 15.21 -17.67 -11.43
C LEU A 72 16.19 -18.13 -12.50
N ARG A 73 17.22 -17.33 -12.79
CA ARG A 73 18.28 -17.72 -13.72
C ARG A 73 19.00 -18.99 -13.25
N GLN A 74 19.38 -19.06 -11.98
CA GLN A 74 20.05 -20.24 -11.41
C GLN A 74 19.16 -21.47 -11.45
N GLU A 75 17.86 -21.31 -11.23
CA GLU A 75 16.90 -22.39 -11.35
C GLU A 75 16.81 -22.91 -12.80
N ALA A 76 16.79 -21.99 -13.78
CA ALA A 76 16.83 -22.36 -15.21
C ALA A 76 18.13 -23.12 -15.58
N VAL A 77 19.26 -22.71 -15.00
CA VAL A 77 20.53 -23.45 -15.15
C VAL A 77 20.45 -24.82 -14.48
N ARG A 78 19.87 -24.94 -13.29
CA ARG A 78 19.68 -26.20 -12.57
C ARG A 78 18.82 -27.19 -13.39
N GLN A 79 17.79 -26.66 -14.04
CA GLN A 79 16.91 -27.43 -14.93
C GLN A 79 17.52 -27.67 -16.32
N LYS A 80 18.76 -27.20 -16.59
CA LYS A 80 19.48 -27.31 -17.87
C LYS A 80 18.78 -26.59 -19.03
N LEU A 81 17.99 -25.58 -18.74
CA LEU A 81 17.33 -24.73 -19.72
C LEU A 81 18.27 -23.60 -20.20
N LEU A 82 19.15 -23.13 -19.30
CA LEU A 82 20.18 -22.15 -19.62
C LEU A 82 21.60 -22.70 -19.36
N PRO A 83 22.60 -22.19 -20.06
CA PRO A 83 23.98 -22.54 -19.81
C PRO A 83 24.47 -21.96 -18.47
N ARG A 84 25.47 -22.67 -17.87
CA ARG A 84 26.11 -22.17 -16.66
C ARG A 84 26.98 -20.96 -16.97
N HIS A 85 26.80 -19.87 -16.21
CA HIS A 85 27.69 -18.72 -16.30
C HIS A 85 28.98 -18.99 -15.50
N PRO A 86 30.19 -18.78 -16.10
CA PRO A 86 31.46 -19.09 -15.43
C PRO A 86 31.90 -17.97 -14.45
N GLY A 87 31.34 -16.77 -14.56
CA GLY A 87 31.70 -15.62 -13.72
C GLY A 87 31.04 -15.65 -12.33
N LEU A 88 31.53 -14.79 -11.44
CA LEU A 88 30.99 -14.57 -10.11
C LEU A 88 30.05 -13.34 -10.04
N ASP A 89 29.89 -12.64 -11.16
CA ASP A 89 29.00 -11.49 -11.30
C ASP A 89 27.73 -11.91 -12.04
N MET A 90 26.60 -11.28 -11.71
CA MET A 90 25.32 -11.52 -12.37
C MET A 90 25.43 -11.18 -13.87
N PRO A 91 25.19 -12.13 -14.80
CA PRO A 91 25.25 -11.86 -16.23
C PRO A 91 24.06 -11.01 -16.70
N MET A 92 24.28 -10.20 -17.72
CA MET A 92 23.20 -9.58 -18.49
C MET A 92 22.44 -10.67 -19.25
N LEU A 93 21.12 -10.77 -18.98
CA LEU A 93 20.28 -11.74 -19.69
C LEU A 93 19.88 -11.20 -21.06
N ALA A 94 20.12 -12.02 -22.10
CA ALA A 94 19.55 -11.77 -23.42
C ALA A 94 18.04 -11.95 -23.41
N GLU A 95 17.33 -11.40 -24.38
CA GLU A 95 15.88 -11.54 -24.53
C GLU A 95 15.44 -13.02 -24.63
N SER A 96 16.21 -13.81 -25.36
CA SER A 96 16.02 -15.27 -25.45
C SER A 96 16.04 -15.96 -24.09
N ASP A 97 16.97 -15.55 -23.22
CA ASP A 97 17.16 -16.17 -21.91
C ASP A 97 16.02 -15.78 -20.95
N ARG A 98 15.55 -14.52 -21.05
CA ARG A 98 14.36 -14.06 -20.31
C ARG A 98 13.14 -14.88 -20.69
N LYS A 99 12.92 -15.09 -21.99
CA LYS A 99 11.82 -15.91 -22.48
C LYS A 99 11.87 -17.34 -21.93
N VAL A 100 13.04 -17.96 -21.90
CA VAL A 100 13.22 -19.31 -21.30
C VAL A 100 12.86 -19.30 -19.81
N ILE A 101 13.25 -18.26 -19.07
CA ILE A 101 12.92 -18.13 -17.65
C ILE A 101 11.40 -17.94 -17.48
N GLU A 102 10.77 -17.10 -18.31
CA GLU A 102 9.32 -16.89 -18.27
C GLU A 102 8.57 -18.20 -18.51
N ASP A 103 8.93 -18.94 -19.58
CA ASP A 103 8.30 -20.22 -19.90
C ASP A 103 8.51 -21.27 -18.79
N MET A 104 9.66 -21.28 -18.13
CA MET A 104 9.95 -22.12 -16.97
C MET A 104 9.03 -21.75 -15.78
N VAL A 105 8.90 -20.46 -15.47
CA VAL A 105 8.04 -19.99 -14.40
C VAL A 105 6.57 -20.32 -14.69
N GLU A 106 6.10 -20.06 -15.92
CA GLU A 106 4.75 -20.42 -16.34
C GLU A 106 4.45 -21.92 -16.14
N ALA A 107 5.37 -22.78 -16.53
CA ALA A 107 5.23 -24.22 -16.33
C ALA A 107 5.20 -24.61 -14.84
N ALA A 108 6.00 -23.93 -14.02
CA ALA A 108 6.11 -24.20 -12.59
C ALA A 108 4.88 -23.72 -11.78
N ILE A 109 4.24 -22.62 -12.21
CA ILE A 109 3.08 -22.03 -11.54
C ILE A 109 1.76 -22.34 -12.24
N SER A 110 1.72 -23.39 -13.09
CA SER A 110 0.49 -23.81 -13.74
C SER A 110 -0.60 -24.09 -12.70
N ILE A 111 -1.71 -23.38 -12.81
CA ILE A 111 -2.87 -23.53 -11.93
C ILE A 111 -4.10 -23.91 -12.74
N GLU A 112 -4.96 -24.73 -12.16
CA GLU A 112 -6.28 -24.96 -12.73
C GLU A 112 -7.16 -23.72 -12.53
N SER A 113 -7.98 -23.42 -13.53
CA SER A 113 -8.96 -22.34 -13.42
C SER A 113 -9.95 -22.66 -12.30
N PRO A 114 -10.33 -21.66 -11.47
CA PRO A 114 -11.31 -21.86 -10.40
C PRO A 114 -12.63 -22.42 -10.95
N GLY A 115 -13.10 -23.48 -10.33
CA GLY A 115 -14.38 -24.12 -10.69
C GLY A 115 -15.60 -23.31 -10.24
N GLU A 116 -16.78 -23.70 -10.72
CA GLU A 116 -18.04 -23.03 -10.35
C GLU A 116 -18.27 -23.04 -8.83
N VAL A 117 -17.94 -24.14 -8.15
CA VAL A 117 -18.12 -24.28 -6.69
C VAL A 117 -17.31 -23.25 -5.92
N GLU A 118 -16.08 -22.99 -6.35
CA GLU A 118 -15.19 -22.00 -5.72
C GLU A 118 -15.67 -20.58 -6.00
N CYS A 119 -16.11 -20.31 -7.23
CA CYS A 119 -16.67 -19.01 -7.60
C CYS A 119 -17.97 -18.74 -6.82
N ARG A 120 -18.85 -19.73 -6.66
CA ARG A 120 -20.09 -19.59 -5.89
C ARG A 120 -19.83 -19.36 -4.42
N ARG A 121 -18.85 -20.06 -3.84
CA ARG A 121 -18.41 -19.83 -2.46
C ARG A 121 -17.89 -18.42 -2.26
N HIS A 122 -17.08 -17.91 -3.21
CA HIS A 122 -16.59 -16.53 -3.17
C HIS A 122 -17.73 -15.53 -3.25
N TYR A 123 -18.67 -15.73 -4.18
CA TYR A 123 -19.86 -14.89 -4.32
C TYR A 123 -20.68 -14.84 -3.03
N GLU A 124 -21.02 -16.00 -2.45
CA GLU A 124 -21.81 -16.09 -1.21
C GLU A 124 -21.11 -15.47 -0.01
N ALA A 125 -19.79 -15.60 0.07
CA ALA A 125 -19.00 -15.00 1.13
C ALA A 125 -18.90 -13.46 1.02
N ASN A 126 -19.09 -12.90 -0.19
CA ASN A 126 -18.88 -11.49 -0.49
C ASN A 126 -20.09 -10.82 -1.17
N LEU A 127 -21.31 -11.22 -0.82
CA LEU A 127 -22.55 -10.73 -1.43
C LEU A 127 -22.65 -9.21 -1.52
N THR A 128 -22.07 -8.50 -0.54
CA THR A 128 -22.08 -7.03 -0.51
C THR A 128 -21.25 -6.38 -1.61
N GLU A 129 -20.29 -7.08 -2.20
CA GLU A 129 -19.48 -6.60 -3.34
C GLU A 129 -20.26 -6.69 -4.65
N PHE A 130 -21.30 -7.53 -4.70
CA PHE A 130 -22.10 -7.80 -5.88
C PHE A 130 -23.46 -7.08 -5.83
N VAL A 131 -23.47 -5.86 -5.29
CA VAL A 131 -24.64 -4.98 -5.25
C VAL A 131 -24.37 -3.75 -6.10
N VAL A 132 -25.27 -3.42 -7.01
CA VAL A 132 -25.17 -2.23 -7.87
C VAL A 132 -26.25 -1.22 -7.57
N GLY A 133 -25.98 0.07 -7.83
CA GLY A 133 -26.92 1.17 -7.63
C GLY A 133 -27.22 1.48 -6.18
N GLN A 134 -26.47 0.91 -5.23
CA GLN A 134 -26.52 1.36 -3.83
C GLN A 134 -25.89 2.73 -3.71
N ALA A 135 -26.47 3.58 -2.89
CA ALA A 135 -25.94 4.90 -2.59
C ALA A 135 -26.36 5.36 -1.20
N MET A 136 -25.55 6.23 -0.59
CA MET A 136 -25.84 6.90 0.65
C MET A 136 -25.76 8.39 0.46
N HIS A 137 -26.74 9.13 1.00
CA HIS A 137 -26.62 10.57 1.17
C HIS A 137 -25.87 10.81 2.47
N VAL A 138 -24.69 11.37 2.36
CA VAL A 138 -23.81 11.56 3.51
C VAL A 138 -23.31 12.99 3.62
N ARG A 139 -23.03 13.41 4.84
CA ARG A 139 -22.21 14.57 5.12
C ARG A 139 -21.03 14.18 6.00
N HIS A 140 -19.93 14.91 5.90
CA HIS A 140 -18.71 14.57 6.63
C HIS A 140 -17.98 15.79 7.21
N ILE A 141 -17.19 15.52 8.25
CA ILE A 141 -16.18 16.43 8.79
C ILE A 141 -14.82 15.76 8.57
N LEU A 142 -13.96 16.38 7.78
CA LEU A 142 -12.61 15.89 7.53
C LEU A 142 -11.60 16.62 8.41
N PHE A 143 -10.85 15.87 9.19
CA PHE A 143 -9.65 16.29 9.90
C PHE A 143 -8.44 15.82 9.09
N ALA A 144 -7.92 16.68 8.22
CA ALA A 144 -6.89 16.31 7.25
C ALA A 144 -5.52 16.11 7.92
N VAL A 145 -4.85 15.00 7.59
CA VAL A 145 -3.45 14.77 7.95
C VAL A 145 -2.56 15.38 6.87
N THR A 146 -1.80 16.41 7.24
CA THR A 146 -0.84 17.10 6.37
C THR A 146 0.57 17.00 6.97
N PRO A 147 1.63 17.16 6.18
CA PRO A 147 3.01 17.15 6.69
C PRO A 147 3.18 18.14 7.87
N GLY A 148 3.77 17.66 8.95
CA GLY A 148 4.03 18.46 10.16
C GLY A 148 2.88 18.55 11.18
N VAL A 149 1.73 17.94 10.90
CA VAL A 149 0.61 17.89 11.87
C VAL A 149 0.87 16.81 12.93
N ASP A 150 0.60 17.14 14.19
CA ASP A 150 0.52 16.14 15.26
C ASP A 150 -0.74 15.29 15.08
N VAL A 151 -0.54 14.10 14.51
CA VAL A 151 -1.62 13.13 14.19
C VAL A 151 -2.38 12.70 15.45
N HIS A 152 -1.68 12.60 16.61
CA HIS A 152 -2.34 12.21 17.86
C HIS A 152 -3.29 13.32 18.36
N ALA A 153 -2.83 14.56 18.41
CA ALA A 153 -3.66 15.69 18.79
C ALA A 153 -4.85 15.88 17.82
N LEU A 154 -4.62 15.68 16.51
CA LEU A 154 -5.68 15.73 15.51
C LEU A 154 -6.74 14.64 15.73
N ARG A 155 -6.32 13.41 16.04
CA ARG A 155 -7.23 12.30 16.36
C ARG A 155 -8.07 12.60 17.59
N VAL A 156 -7.46 13.08 18.67
CA VAL A 156 -8.18 13.46 19.91
C VAL A 156 -9.24 14.52 19.61
N ARG A 157 -8.93 15.51 18.77
CA ARG A 157 -9.87 16.54 18.34
C ARG A 157 -11.02 15.96 17.52
N ALA A 158 -10.75 15.04 16.62
CA ALA A 158 -11.78 14.36 15.82
C ALA A 158 -12.67 13.45 16.68
N GLU A 159 -12.10 12.72 17.65
CA GLU A 159 -12.84 11.91 18.61
C GLU A 159 -13.75 12.77 19.50
N ALA A 160 -13.27 13.93 19.97
CA ALA A 160 -14.08 14.87 20.75
C ALA A 160 -15.28 15.37 19.94
N ALA A 161 -15.08 15.72 18.66
CA ALA A 161 -16.16 16.13 17.75
C ALA A 161 -17.18 15.00 17.54
N LEU A 162 -16.72 13.76 17.34
CA LEU A 162 -17.58 12.59 17.21
C LEU A 162 -18.39 12.36 18.49
N MET A 163 -17.76 12.40 19.65
CA MET A 163 -18.41 12.18 20.95
C MET A 163 -19.48 13.24 21.24
N GLU A 164 -19.24 14.50 20.86
CA GLU A 164 -20.23 15.56 20.94
C GLU A 164 -21.47 15.24 20.09
N LEU A 165 -21.25 14.84 18.82
CA LEU A 165 -22.31 14.54 17.87
C LEU A 165 -23.12 13.28 18.19
N LEU A 166 -22.55 12.35 18.95
CA LEU A 166 -23.24 11.12 19.39
C LEU A 166 -24.14 11.30 20.61
N ARG A 167 -24.16 12.49 21.24
CA ARG A 167 -25.05 12.77 22.38
C ARG A 167 -26.51 12.81 21.91
N LYS A 168 -27.41 12.39 22.79
CA LYS A 168 -28.85 12.29 22.51
C LYS A 168 -29.56 13.65 22.37
N ASP A 169 -28.98 14.70 22.92
CA ASP A 169 -29.55 16.06 23.02
C ASP A 169 -28.98 17.02 21.97
N VAL A 170 -28.30 16.50 20.93
CA VAL A 170 -27.66 17.31 19.88
C VAL A 170 -28.70 17.78 18.87
N PRO A 171 -28.78 19.10 18.59
CA PRO A 171 -29.63 19.62 17.52
C PRO A 171 -29.23 19.11 16.15
N PRO A 172 -30.17 18.86 15.22
CA PRO A 172 -29.89 18.35 13.88
C PRO A 172 -28.91 19.24 13.06
N GLU A 173 -28.89 20.53 13.36
CA GLU A 173 -28.04 21.53 12.70
C GLU A 173 -26.59 21.50 13.20
N ARG A 174 -26.33 20.85 14.34
CA ARG A 174 -25.00 20.88 14.97
C ARG A 174 -23.94 20.24 14.12
N PHE A 175 -24.26 19.16 13.40
CA PHE A 175 -23.32 18.53 12.47
C PHE A 175 -22.85 19.52 11.39
N ALA A 176 -23.79 20.24 10.75
CA ALA A 176 -23.47 21.20 9.71
C ALA A 176 -22.65 22.38 10.24
N GLN A 177 -22.96 22.87 11.45
CA GLN A 177 -22.17 23.91 12.10
C GLN A 177 -20.72 23.43 12.35
N MET A 178 -20.55 22.25 12.95
CA MET A 178 -19.23 21.68 13.20
C MET A 178 -18.47 21.40 11.91
N ALA A 179 -19.15 20.98 10.85
CA ALA A 179 -18.53 20.80 9.54
C ALA A 179 -17.97 22.13 9.00
N THR A 180 -18.72 23.22 9.13
CA THR A 180 -18.26 24.55 8.73
C THR A 180 -17.09 25.05 9.58
N GLU A 181 -17.09 24.75 10.88
CA GLU A 181 -16.07 25.20 11.83
C GLU A 181 -14.76 24.37 11.77
N LEU A 182 -14.85 23.05 11.54
CA LEU A 182 -13.79 22.11 11.81
C LEU A 182 -13.28 21.37 10.58
N SER A 183 -14.11 21.25 9.51
CA SER A 183 -13.75 20.43 8.36
C SER A 183 -12.69 21.09 7.49
N ASN A 184 -11.66 20.31 7.13
CA ASN A 184 -10.66 20.72 6.14
C ASN A 184 -11.11 20.42 4.69
N CYS A 185 -12.29 19.82 4.50
CA CYS A 185 -12.85 19.59 3.17
C CYS A 185 -13.62 20.84 2.69
N PRO A 186 -13.54 21.19 1.39
CA PRO A 186 -14.35 22.29 0.82
C PRO A 186 -15.86 22.15 1.04
N SER A 187 -16.38 20.92 1.17
CA SER A 187 -17.78 20.66 1.51
C SER A 187 -18.18 21.20 2.90
N GLY A 188 -17.22 21.50 3.77
CA GLY A 188 -17.47 22.13 5.08
C GLY A 188 -18.29 23.41 4.95
N ALA A 189 -18.06 24.22 3.91
CA ALA A 189 -18.83 25.44 3.63
C ALA A 189 -20.33 25.18 3.37
N GLN A 190 -20.69 23.96 2.96
CA GLN A 190 -22.07 23.49 2.77
C GLN A 190 -22.49 22.51 3.89
N GLY A 191 -21.97 22.67 5.11
CA GLY A 191 -22.27 21.82 6.25
C GLY A 191 -21.77 20.39 6.12
N GLY A 192 -20.76 20.16 5.28
CA GLY A 192 -20.14 18.86 5.05
C GLY A 192 -20.88 17.96 4.04
N ASP A 193 -21.95 18.45 3.38
CA ASP A 193 -22.77 17.66 2.48
C ASP A 193 -21.98 17.20 1.24
N LEU A 194 -21.98 15.88 1.00
CA LEU A 194 -21.40 15.23 -0.20
C LEU A 194 -22.48 14.76 -1.18
N GLY A 195 -23.74 14.91 -0.84
CA GLY A 195 -24.83 14.37 -1.62
C GLY A 195 -24.92 12.84 -1.61
N TRP A 196 -25.47 12.27 -2.67
CA TRP A 196 -25.56 10.83 -2.85
C TRP A 196 -24.24 10.29 -3.41
N VAL A 197 -23.57 9.44 -2.64
CA VAL A 197 -22.32 8.80 -3.01
C VAL A 197 -22.51 7.28 -3.10
N GLY A 198 -21.91 6.67 -4.11
CA GLY A 198 -21.82 5.22 -4.28
C GLY A 198 -20.49 4.68 -3.73
N PRO A 199 -20.29 3.35 -3.73
CA PRO A 199 -19.05 2.74 -3.29
C PRO A 199 -17.81 3.24 -4.05
N ASP A 200 -17.95 3.47 -5.35
CA ASP A 200 -16.85 3.89 -6.24
C ASP A 200 -16.55 5.40 -6.16
N ASP A 201 -17.43 6.18 -5.53
CA ASP A 201 -17.26 7.64 -5.35
C ASP A 201 -16.46 7.99 -4.10
N CYS A 202 -16.10 7.00 -3.28
CA CYS A 202 -15.46 7.17 -1.99
C CYS A 202 -14.03 6.62 -1.99
N ALA A 203 -13.20 7.12 -1.06
CA ALA A 203 -11.95 6.45 -0.71
C ALA A 203 -12.24 4.98 -0.29
N PRO A 204 -11.38 4.01 -0.65
CA PRO A 204 -11.63 2.59 -0.37
C PRO A 204 -11.96 2.29 1.09
N GLU A 205 -11.30 2.95 2.03
CA GLU A 205 -11.52 2.77 3.46
C GLU A 205 -12.91 3.24 3.89
N LEU A 206 -13.37 4.36 3.31
CA LEU A 206 -14.71 4.91 3.55
C LEU A 206 -15.78 4.03 2.89
N SER A 207 -15.53 3.58 1.65
CA SER A 207 -16.40 2.65 0.93
C SER A 207 -16.58 1.34 1.70
N ASN A 208 -15.49 0.74 2.18
CA ASN A 208 -15.52 -0.48 2.98
C ASN A 208 -16.36 -0.31 4.26
N GLU A 209 -16.18 0.80 4.97
CA GLU A 209 -16.90 1.05 6.22
C GLU A 209 -18.40 1.27 5.97
N LEU A 210 -18.77 2.04 4.95
CA LEU A 210 -20.16 2.40 4.68
C LEU A 210 -20.95 1.31 3.95
N PHE A 211 -20.33 0.63 2.99
CA PHE A 211 -21.04 -0.25 2.06
C PHE A 211 -20.76 -1.76 2.27
N HIS A 212 -19.54 -2.14 2.66
CA HIS A 212 -19.10 -3.54 2.62
C HIS A 212 -18.99 -4.21 3.99
N GLN A 213 -19.08 -3.47 5.10
CA GLN A 213 -19.06 -4.08 6.41
C GLN A 213 -20.31 -4.95 6.70
N LYS A 214 -20.06 -6.14 7.25
CA LYS A 214 -21.12 -7.09 7.67
C LYS A 214 -21.91 -6.63 8.91
N ASN A 215 -21.51 -5.53 9.54
CA ASN A 215 -22.03 -5.11 10.85
C ASN A 215 -23.23 -4.18 10.72
N PRO A 216 -24.26 -4.31 11.62
CA PRO A 216 -25.50 -3.53 11.62
C PRO A 216 -25.35 -2.05 11.99
N LEU A 217 -24.15 -1.52 12.20
CA LEU A 217 -23.90 -0.07 12.37
C LEU A 217 -24.30 0.76 11.12
N ARG A 218 -24.98 0.14 10.16
CA ARG A 218 -25.58 0.75 8.96
C ARG A 218 -26.84 1.55 9.28
N GLY A 219 -26.86 2.28 10.41
CA GLY A 219 -27.97 3.18 10.79
C GLY A 219 -27.98 4.47 10.00
N MET A 220 -29.10 5.17 10.06
CA MET A 220 -29.20 6.61 9.75
C MET A 220 -28.61 7.41 10.88
N GLY A 221 -28.08 8.61 10.59
CA GLY A 221 -27.48 9.49 11.58
C GLY A 221 -25.95 9.38 11.64
N VAL A 222 -25.38 9.85 12.74
CA VAL A 222 -23.93 9.92 12.94
C VAL A 222 -23.34 8.51 13.07
N HIS A 223 -22.33 8.21 12.26
CA HIS A 223 -21.59 6.94 12.32
C HIS A 223 -20.80 6.87 13.63
N PRO A 224 -20.89 5.77 14.39
CA PRO A 224 -20.39 5.72 15.78
C PRO A 224 -18.86 5.63 15.90
N ARG A 225 -18.12 5.54 14.79
CA ARG A 225 -16.66 5.43 14.77
C ARG A 225 -16.04 6.46 13.83
N LEU A 226 -14.83 6.92 14.17
CA LEU A 226 -14.00 7.64 13.23
C LEU A 226 -13.57 6.69 12.10
N ILE A 227 -13.67 7.17 10.88
CA ILE A 227 -13.16 6.45 9.71
C ILE A 227 -11.81 7.04 9.33
N HIS A 228 -10.80 6.18 9.25
CA HIS A 228 -9.45 6.55 8.89
C HIS A 228 -9.28 6.31 7.40
N THR A 229 -8.80 7.32 6.68
CA THR A 229 -8.43 7.22 5.27
C THR A 229 -7.04 7.82 5.05
N ARG A 230 -6.51 7.67 3.85
CA ARG A 230 -5.27 8.35 3.44
C ARG A 230 -5.32 9.89 3.54
N PHE A 231 -6.50 10.48 3.62
CA PHE A 231 -6.68 11.93 3.77
C PHE A 231 -6.72 12.38 5.23
N GLY A 232 -6.99 11.49 6.18
CA GLY A 232 -7.12 11.80 7.59
C GLY A 232 -8.29 11.10 8.26
N PHE A 233 -8.87 11.76 9.28
CA PHE A 233 -9.97 11.24 10.06
C PHE A 233 -11.30 11.85 9.61
N HIS A 234 -12.30 10.99 9.42
CA HIS A 234 -13.65 11.42 9.02
C HIS A 234 -14.65 11.12 10.11
N VAL A 235 -15.47 12.12 10.45
CA VAL A 235 -16.74 11.95 11.12
C VAL A 235 -17.84 11.98 10.06
N ILE A 236 -18.67 10.94 10.00
CA ILE A 236 -19.69 10.76 8.96
C ILE A 236 -21.06 10.78 9.56
N GLU A 237 -22.04 11.38 8.86
CA GLU A 237 -23.45 11.22 9.12
C GLU A 237 -24.18 10.75 7.86
N VAL A 238 -25.01 9.74 8.02
CA VAL A 238 -25.83 9.16 6.94
C VAL A 238 -27.23 9.77 7.00
N LEU A 239 -27.58 10.58 6.01
CA LEU A 239 -28.88 11.25 5.86
C LEU A 239 -29.90 10.43 5.08
N GLY A 240 -29.43 9.54 4.21
CA GLY A 240 -30.28 8.73 3.36
C GLY A 240 -29.57 7.51 2.84
N ARG A 241 -30.35 6.48 2.49
CA ARG A 241 -29.85 5.26 1.88
C ARG A 241 -30.73 4.80 0.74
N ARG A 242 -30.10 4.47 -0.37
CA ARG A 242 -30.71 3.72 -1.49
C ARG A 242 -30.17 2.31 -1.45
N LYS A 243 -31.08 1.34 -1.37
CA LYS A 243 -30.73 -0.07 -1.50
C LYS A 243 -30.35 -0.34 -2.95
N GLY A 244 -29.22 -0.98 -3.16
CA GLY A 244 -28.84 -1.49 -4.47
C GLY A 244 -29.61 -2.77 -4.83
N LYS A 245 -29.37 -3.24 -6.04
CA LYS A 245 -29.86 -4.53 -6.54
C LYS A 245 -28.73 -5.54 -6.52
N GLN A 246 -28.97 -6.71 -5.95
CA GLN A 246 -28.04 -7.84 -6.00
C GLN A 246 -27.87 -8.30 -7.44
N ILE A 247 -26.63 -8.46 -7.89
CA ILE A 247 -26.32 -9.05 -9.19
C ILE A 247 -26.36 -10.57 -9.03
N GLU A 248 -27.02 -11.26 -9.94
CA GLU A 248 -27.08 -12.72 -9.98
C GLU A 248 -25.69 -13.32 -10.19
N PHE A 249 -25.45 -14.50 -9.59
CA PHE A 249 -24.16 -15.19 -9.68
C PHE A 249 -23.72 -15.42 -11.13
N GLU A 250 -24.63 -15.84 -11.97
CA GLU A 250 -24.42 -16.18 -13.38
C GLU A 250 -23.85 -15.00 -14.19
N VAL A 251 -24.21 -13.77 -13.81
CA VAL A 251 -23.73 -12.54 -14.48
C VAL A 251 -22.28 -12.23 -14.08
N VAL A 252 -21.87 -12.58 -12.87
CA VAL A 252 -20.56 -12.22 -12.32
C VAL A 252 -19.58 -13.39 -12.25
N GLN A 253 -20.03 -14.61 -12.54
CA GLN A 253 -19.21 -15.82 -12.42
C GLN A 253 -17.87 -15.73 -13.15
N GLY A 254 -17.87 -15.28 -14.42
CA GLY A 254 -16.64 -15.12 -15.20
C GLY A 254 -15.66 -14.15 -14.54
N ARG A 255 -16.15 -12.98 -14.11
CA ARG A 255 -15.32 -11.99 -13.40
C ARG A 255 -14.76 -12.51 -12.08
N ILE A 256 -15.53 -13.31 -11.36
CA ILE A 256 -15.07 -13.98 -10.13
C ILE A 256 -13.99 -15.00 -10.46
N ALA A 257 -14.19 -15.81 -11.50
CA ALA A 257 -13.22 -16.81 -11.93
C ALA A 257 -11.87 -16.15 -12.31
N ASP A 258 -11.89 -15.08 -13.09
CA ASP A 258 -10.70 -14.31 -13.49
C ASP A 258 -9.97 -13.74 -12.25
N ARG A 259 -10.71 -13.13 -11.32
CA ARG A 259 -10.15 -12.58 -10.08
C ARG A 259 -9.49 -13.67 -9.22
N LEU A 260 -10.16 -14.80 -9.02
CA LEU A 260 -9.64 -15.91 -8.26
C LEU A 260 -8.42 -16.55 -8.95
N ALA A 261 -8.45 -16.70 -10.27
CA ALA A 261 -7.32 -17.21 -11.05
C ALA A 261 -6.09 -16.32 -10.87
N LEU A 262 -6.26 -15.00 -10.95
CA LEU A 262 -5.17 -14.04 -10.72
C LEU A 262 -4.60 -14.15 -9.29
N GLN A 263 -5.45 -14.28 -8.28
CA GLN A 263 -5.01 -14.46 -6.89
C GLN A 263 -4.26 -15.77 -6.68
N LEU A 264 -4.76 -16.86 -7.25
CA LEU A 264 -4.09 -18.16 -7.20
C LEU A 264 -2.74 -18.13 -7.89
N ARG A 265 -2.65 -17.47 -9.05
CA ARG A 265 -1.39 -17.29 -9.79
C ARG A 265 -0.39 -16.48 -8.98
N ALA A 266 -0.79 -15.35 -8.41
CA ALA A 266 0.06 -14.52 -7.56
C ALA A 266 0.56 -15.29 -6.32
N LYS A 267 -0.31 -16.10 -5.72
CA LYS A 267 0.07 -16.98 -4.61
C LYS A 267 1.07 -18.05 -5.05
N ALA A 268 0.80 -18.75 -6.14
CA ALA A 268 1.68 -19.81 -6.65
C ALA A 268 3.08 -19.26 -7.01
N LEU A 269 3.15 -18.07 -7.63
CA LEU A 269 4.41 -17.39 -7.91
C LEU A 269 5.18 -17.05 -6.62
N ARG A 270 4.49 -16.52 -5.62
CA ARG A 270 5.09 -16.23 -4.32
C ARG A 270 5.64 -17.48 -3.66
N ASP A 271 4.83 -18.54 -3.60
CA ASP A 271 5.23 -19.81 -3.00
C ASP A 271 6.43 -20.42 -3.73
N TYR A 272 6.46 -20.32 -5.08
CA TYR A 272 7.59 -20.75 -5.91
C TYR A 272 8.86 -19.96 -5.58
N MET A 273 8.78 -18.63 -5.55
CA MET A 273 9.92 -17.77 -5.23
C MET A 273 10.45 -18.00 -3.81
N GLN A 274 9.55 -18.15 -2.83
CA GLN A 274 9.93 -18.51 -1.45
C GLN A 274 10.65 -19.87 -1.41
N GLY A 275 10.19 -20.83 -2.19
CA GLY A 275 10.85 -22.13 -2.32
C GLY A 275 12.25 -22.06 -2.93
N LEU A 276 12.49 -21.13 -3.87
CA LEU A 276 13.83 -20.86 -4.41
C LEU A 276 14.72 -20.18 -3.36
N ALA A 277 14.21 -19.12 -2.71
CA ALA A 277 14.93 -18.37 -1.68
C ALA A 277 15.36 -19.24 -0.50
N ALA A 278 14.47 -20.13 -0.02
CA ALA A 278 14.73 -21.03 1.09
C ALA A 278 15.87 -22.04 0.83
N ARG A 279 16.24 -22.27 -0.44
CA ARG A 279 17.33 -23.17 -0.85
C ARG A 279 18.59 -22.43 -1.24
N ALA A 280 18.56 -21.11 -1.25
CA ALA A 280 19.66 -20.26 -1.67
C ALA A 280 20.41 -19.70 -0.47
N GLU A 281 21.70 -19.43 -0.64
CA GLU A 281 22.49 -18.62 0.26
C GLU A 281 22.39 -17.17 -0.18
N LEU A 282 21.85 -16.33 0.70
CA LEU A 282 21.60 -14.91 0.45
C LEU A 282 22.47 -14.07 1.38
N ASP A 283 23.37 -13.28 0.81
CA ASP A 283 24.24 -12.36 1.54
C ASP A 283 23.85 -10.92 1.20
N GLY A 284 23.66 -10.08 2.21
CA GLY A 284 23.41 -8.63 2.02
C GLY A 284 22.13 -8.27 1.29
N VAL A 285 21.19 -9.20 1.13
CA VAL A 285 19.87 -8.98 0.55
C VAL A 285 18.82 -9.73 1.36
N GLU A 286 17.76 -9.04 1.72
CA GLU A 286 16.58 -9.64 2.34
C GLU A 286 15.45 -9.70 1.30
N LEU A 287 14.96 -10.89 1.03
CA LEU A 287 13.72 -11.09 0.29
C LEU A 287 12.57 -11.03 1.28
N ASP A 288 11.47 -10.38 0.90
CA ASP A 288 10.35 -10.12 1.81
C ASP A 288 9.90 -11.35 2.58
N PRO A 289 9.66 -11.23 3.91
CA PRO A 289 9.16 -12.33 4.72
C PRO A 289 7.78 -12.78 4.24
N PRO A 290 7.38 -14.04 4.53
CA PRO A 290 6.06 -14.54 4.19
C PRO A 290 4.97 -13.66 4.85
N GLY A 291 4.23 -12.89 4.06
CA GLY A 291 3.16 -12.02 4.53
C GLY A 291 3.27 -10.54 4.16
N SER A 292 4.32 -10.11 3.48
CA SER A 292 4.38 -8.74 2.94
C SER A 292 3.30 -8.56 1.86
N PRO A 293 2.44 -7.53 1.97
CA PRO A 293 1.40 -7.27 0.99
C PRO A 293 2.00 -6.61 -0.26
N LEU A 294 2.61 -7.43 -1.12
CA LEU A 294 2.92 -7.00 -2.48
C LEU A 294 1.63 -7.14 -3.30
N ILE A 295 0.94 -6.06 -3.51
CA ILE A 295 -0.32 -5.85 -4.25
C ILE A 295 -1.52 -5.71 -3.30
N GLN A 296 -1.83 -4.49 -2.95
CA GLN A 296 -3.20 -4.04 -2.72
C GLN A 296 -3.76 -3.40 -3.99
#